data_cb4e02ec75160a97662a7e8f406f5ccf
#
_entry.id   cb4e02ec75160a97662a7e8f406f5ccf
#
_cell.length_a   1.000
_cell.length_b   1.000
_cell.length_c   1.000
_cell.angle_alpha   90.00
_cell.angle_beta   90.00
_cell.angle_gamma   90.00
#
_symmetry.space_group_name_H-M   'P 1'
#
loop_
_entity.id
_entity.type
_entity.pdbx_description
1 polymer ?
#
loop_
_entity_poly.entity_id
_entity_poly.type
_entity_poly.pdbx_seq_one_letter_code
_entity_poly.pdbx_strand_id
1 'polypeptide(L)'
;MTFARKLAPGASGLLVAVAIAGSPVRAADAEVKIDNFTFNPQQITVKAGDTVTWVNHDDIPHTVVSQTQAFRSKALDTDDKFSFTFATPGNYPYFCALHPHMTGTIVVEASAGK
;
A
#
# COMPACT_ATOMS: atom_id res chain seq x y z
N MET A 1 59.52 7.22 23.68
CA MET A 1 59.07 7.12 23.69
C MET A 1 58.12 7.11 23.18
N THR A 2 57.68 6.94 22.98
CA THR A 2 56.92 6.90 22.64
C THR A 2 55.90 6.85 22.03
N PHE A 3 55.56 6.61 21.92
CA PHE A 3 54.77 6.57 21.47
C PHE A 3 53.79 6.38 21.04
N ALA A 4 53.41 6.25 20.88
CA ALA A 4 52.64 6.12 20.64
C ALA A 4 51.62 6.11 20.10
N ARG A 5 51.39 5.98 19.96
CA ARG A 5 50.60 6.05 19.66
C ARG A 5 49.67 5.84 19.04
N LYS A 6 49.24 5.60 18.80
CA LYS A 6 48.49 5.55 18.38
C LYS A 6 47.59 5.43 17.94
N LEU A 7 47.10 5.23 17.88
CA LEU A 7 46.36 5.23 17.58
C LEU A 7 45.46 5.09 17.13
N ALA A 8 45.07 4.77 16.99
CA ALA A 8 44.34 4.63 16.69
C ALA A 8 43.42 4.72 16.16
N PRO A 9 43.04 4.57 15.98
CA PRO A 9 42.16 4.63 15.62
C PRO A 9 41.22 4.40 15.02
N GLY A 10 40.82 4.22 14.96
CA GLY A 10 40.02 4.02 14.51
C GLY A 10 39.16 3.86 14.07
N ALA A 11 38.91 3.69 14.17
CA ALA A 11 38.19 3.45 13.83
C ALA A 11 37.25 3.42 13.40
N SER A 12 36.95 3.39 13.42
CA SER A 12 36.12 3.29 13.14
C SER A 12 35.30 3.15 12.43
N GLY A 13 35.08 3.04 12.25
CA GLY A 13 34.34 2.81 11.67
C GLY A 13 33.52 2.48 11.28
N LEU A 14 33.47 2.21 11.41
CA LEU A 14 32.77 1.89 11.09
C LEU A 14 31.78 1.69 10.96
N LEU A 15 31.69 1.55 11.08
CA LEU A 15 30.86 1.40 11.10
C LEU A 15 29.98 1.56 10.59
N VAL A 16 29.94 1.51 10.59
CA VAL A 16 29.19 1.82 10.23
C VAL A 16 28.52 1.42 9.39
N ALA A 17 28.83 1.24 9.06
CA ALA A 17 28.28 0.82 8.10
C ALA A 17 27.19 0.20 8.27
N VAL A 18 27.12 -0.09 8.89
CA VAL A 18 26.21 -0.66 9.12
C VAL A 18 25.11 -0.33 8.79
N ALA A 19 25.00 0.06 8.97
CA ALA A 19 23.98 0.39 8.99
C ALA A 19 23.17 0.39 8.06
N ILE A 20 23.30 0.70 7.55
CA ILE A 20 22.56 0.83 6.65
C ILE A 20 21.88 -0.11 6.28
N ALA A 21 22.39 -0.97 6.30
CA ALA A 21 21.76 -1.94 5.83
C ALA A 21 20.60 -2.23 6.41
N GLY A 22 20.32 -1.88 7.30
CA GLY A 22 19.19 -2.35 7.95
C GLY A 22 17.88 -1.73 7.66
N SER A 23 17.77 -0.96 6.66
CA SER A 23 16.48 -0.34 6.38
C SER A 23 15.44 -1.39 6.03
N PRO A 24 14.38 -1.55 6.81
CA PRO A 24 13.34 -2.49 6.45
C PRO A 24 12.54 -1.99 5.27
N VAL A 25 12.01 -2.92 4.51
CA VAL A 25 11.01 -2.59 3.50
C VAL A 25 9.72 -2.30 4.23
N ARG A 26 9.15 -1.17 3.99
CA ARG A 26 7.95 -0.77 4.66
C ARG A 26 6.75 -0.92 3.73
N ALA A 27 5.64 -1.36 4.30
CA ALA A 27 4.40 -1.36 3.58
C ALA A 27 4.03 0.08 3.26
N ALA A 28 3.44 0.29 2.11
CA ALA A 28 2.98 1.60 1.70
C ALA A 28 1.46 1.62 1.71
N ASP A 29 0.92 2.82 1.75
CA ASP A 29 -0.51 3.05 1.65
C ASP A 29 -0.80 3.69 0.31
N ALA A 30 -1.88 3.26 -0.31
CA ALA A 30 -2.37 3.85 -1.55
C ALA A 30 -3.83 4.22 -1.35
N GLU A 31 -4.28 5.19 -2.11
CA GLU A 31 -5.64 5.67 -1.96
C GLU A 31 -6.35 5.64 -3.31
N VAL A 32 -7.60 5.20 -3.30
CA VAL A 32 -8.50 5.28 -4.44
C VAL A 32 -9.67 6.18 -4.03
N LYS A 33 -9.90 7.20 -4.83
CA LYS A 33 -11.05 8.08 -4.60
C LYS A 33 -12.25 7.54 -5.33
N ILE A 34 -13.39 7.53 -4.67
CA ILE A 34 -14.66 7.26 -5.30
C ILE A 34 -15.30 8.61 -5.55
N ASP A 35 -15.43 8.99 -6.80
CA ASP A 35 -15.89 10.33 -7.14
C ASP A 35 -16.58 10.28 -8.49
N ASN A 36 -17.72 10.93 -8.58
CA ASN A 36 -18.47 10.99 -9.83
C ASN A 36 -18.74 9.60 -10.41
N PHE A 37 -19.13 8.66 -9.53
CA PHE A 37 -19.45 7.29 -9.90
C PHE A 37 -18.30 6.57 -10.57
N THR A 38 -17.07 6.88 -10.19
CA THR A 38 -15.90 6.19 -10.71
C THR A 38 -14.95 5.87 -9.57
N PHE A 39 -14.11 4.87 -9.77
CA PHE A 39 -12.96 4.63 -8.91
C PHE A 39 -11.76 5.30 -9.58
N ASN A 40 -11.09 6.18 -8.86
CA ASN A 40 -10.01 6.98 -9.43
C ASN A 40 -8.77 6.93 -8.54
N PRO A 41 -7.67 6.38 -9.03
CA PRO A 41 -7.51 5.81 -10.37
C PRO A 41 -8.27 4.49 -10.50
N GLN A 42 -8.64 4.15 -11.71
CA GLN A 42 -9.40 2.92 -11.94
C GLN A 42 -8.55 1.68 -11.73
N GLN A 43 -7.27 1.78 -12.03
CA GLN A 43 -6.34 0.69 -11.81
C GLN A 43 -5.09 1.22 -11.14
N ILE A 44 -4.63 0.54 -10.09
CA ILE A 44 -3.36 0.87 -9.46
C ILE A 44 -2.58 -0.41 -9.24
N THR A 45 -1.27 -0.25 -9.19
CA THR A 45 -0.36 -1.34 -8.90
C THR A 45 0.29 -1.08 -7.56
N VAL A 46 0.22 -2.06 -6.68
CA VAL A 46 0.81 -1.99 -5.36
C VAL A 46 1.67 -3.22 -5.13
N LYS A 47 2.39 -3.24 -4.01
CA LYS A 47 3.22 -4.38 -3.63
C LYS A 47 2.51 -5.20 -2.58
N ALA A 48 2.82 -6.48 -2.56
CA ALA A 48 2.30 -7.36 -1.50
C ALA A 48 2.67 -6.77 -0.14
N GLY A 49 1.69 -6.66 0.72
CA GLY A 49 1.83 -6.01 2.03
C GLY A 49 1.30 -4.60 2.09
N ASP A 50 1.03 -3.99 0.93
CA ASP A 50 0.50 -2.63 0.92
C ASP A 50 -0.97 -2.62 1.28
N THR A 51 -1.40 -1.48 1.83
CA THR A 51 -2.80 -1.24 2.16
C THR A 51 -3.39 -0.24 1.18
N VAL A 52 -4.57 -0.55 0.65
CA VAL A 52 -5.32 0.37 -0.20
C VAL A 52 -6.52 0.86 0.58
N THR A 53 -6.74 2.16 0.54
CA THR A 53 -7.88 2.80 1.19
C THR A 53 -8.74 3.47 0.13
N TRP A 54 -10.01 3.15 0.12
CA TRP A 54 -11.01 3.81 -0.72
C TRP A 54 -11.73 4.85 0.10
N VAL A 55 -11.93 6.03 -0.46
CA VAL A 55 -12.63 7.12 0.20
C VAL A 55 -13.77 7.58 -0.72
N ASN A 56 -14.98 7.59 -0.21
CA ASN A 56 -16.13 8.03 -0.99
C ASN A 56 -16.25 9.55 -0.90
N HIS A 57 -16.08 10.22 -2.04
CA HIS A 57 -16.26 11.67 -2.14
C HIS A 57 -17.59 12.06 -2.77
N ASP A 58 -18.40 11.07 -3.19
CA ASP A 58 -19.72 11.36 -3.73
C ASP A 58 -20.71 11.59 -2.59
N ASP A 59 -21.85 12.19 -2.93
CA ASP A 59 -22.89 12.44 -1.95
C ASP A 59 -23.95 11.34 -1.96
N ILE A 60 -23.62 10.19 -2.54
CA ILE A 60 -24.46 8.98 -2.48
C ILE A 60 -23.57 7.82 -2.07
N PRO A 61 -24.16 6.75 -1.53
CA PRO A 61 -23.36 5.62 -1.05
C PRO A 61 -22.80 4.78 -2.19
N HIS A 62 -21.63 4.21 -1.93
CA HIS A 62 -20.99 3.25 -2.82
C HIS A 62 -20.44 2.11 -2.01
N THR A 63 -20.15 0.97 -2.67
CA THR A 63 -19.47 -0.16 -2.02
C THR A 63 -18.23 -0.52 -2.81
N VAL A 64 -17.35 -1.29 -2.16
CA VAL A 64 -16.14 -1.82 -2.79
C VAL A 64 -16.21 -3.33 -2.60
N VAL A 65 -16.41 -4.07 -3.69
CA VAL A 65 -16.65 -5.51 -3.62
C VAL A 65 -15.73 -6.23 -4.59
N SER A 66 -14.91 -7.12 -4.07
CA SER A 66 -14.03 -7.94 -4.90
C SER A 66 -14.85 -8.93 -5.71
N GLN A 67 -14.52 -9.07 -7.00
CA GLN A 67 -15.19 -10.07 -7.83
C GLN A 67 -14.85 -11.50 -7.42
N THR A 68 -13.76 -11.68 -6.70
CA THR A 68 -13.35 -13.00 -6.22
C THR A 68 -13.58 -13.15 -4.73
N GLN A 69 -14.31 -12.21 -4.12
CA GLN A 69 -14.67 -12.27 -2.71
C GLN A 69 -13.48 -12.12 -1.75
N ALA A 70 -12.41 -11.54 -2.23
CA ALA A 70 -11.25 -11.29 -1.38
C ALA A 70 -11.53 -10.20 -0.34
N PHE A 71 -12.41 -9.26 -0.66
CA PHE A 71 -12.78 -8.19 0.25
C PHE A 71 -14.17 -7.65 -0.12
N ARG A 72 -14.78 -7.01 0.86
CA ARG A 72 -16.11 -6.41 0.66
C ARG A 72 -16.31 -5.34 1.72
N SER A 73 -16.63 -4.13 1.28
CA SER A 73 -17.00 -3.08 2.20
C SER A 73 -18.50 -3.12 2.49
N LYS A 74 -18.89 -2.46 3.55
CA LYS A 74 -20.28 -2.06 3.70
C LYS A 74 -20.51 -0.86 2.80
N ALA A 75 -21.74 -0.35 2.78
CA ALA A 75 -22.04 0.88 2.07
C ALA A 75 -21.24 2.03 2.70
N LEU A 76 -20.56 2.77 1.85
CA LEU A 76 -19.76 3.90 2.28
C LEU A 76 -20.53 5.18 1.96
N ASP A 77 -20.88 5.93 3.00
CA ASP A 77 -21.47 7.24 2.81
C ASP A 77 -20.40 8.25 2.48
N THR A 78 -20.80 9.49 2.25
CA THR A 78 -19.84 10.55 1.95
C THR A 78 -18.76 10.61 3.04
N ASP A 79 -17.50 10.64 2.61
CA ASP A 79 -16.31 10.68 3.45
C ASP A 79 -16.00 9.40 4.21
N ASP A 80 -16.82 8.37 4.08
CA ASP A 80 -16.49 7.07 4.65
C ASP A 80 -15.35 6.41 3.89
N LYS A 81 -14.64 5.54 4.60
CA LYS A 81 -13.44 4.88 4.08
C LYS A 81 -13.54 3.38 4.27
N PHE A 82 -12.86 2.66 3.40
CA PHE A 82 -12.66 1.22 3.53
C PHE A 82 -11.21 0.91 3.16
N SER A 83 -10.56 0.09 3.97
CA SER A 83 -9.15 -0.27 3.73
C SER A 83 -9.01 -1.77 3.67
N PHE A 84 -8.08 -2.24 2.84
CA PHE A 84 -7.75 -3.65 2.76
C PHE A 84 -6.26 -3.79 2.48
N THR A 85 -5.61 -4.73 3.19
CA THR A 85 -4.19 -5.00 3.01
C THR A 85 -4.03 -6.21 2.09
N PHE A 86 -3.28 -6.03 1.00
CA PHE A 86 -3.11 -7.05 -0.02
C PHE A 86 -1.86 -7.85 0.24
N ALA A 87 -2.01 -9.06 0.79
CA ALA A 87 -0.86 -9.88 1.15
C ALA A 87 -0.35 -10.74 -0.01
N THR A 88 -1.20 -11.04 -0.99
CA THR A 88 -0.90 -12.03 -2.02
C THR A 88 -0.87 -11.35 -3.39
N PRO A 89 0.20 -11.56 -4.18
CA PRO A 89 0.23 -11.02 -5.54
C PRO A 89 -0.90 -11.56 -6.40
N GLY A 90 -1.34 -10.75 -7.33
CA GLY A 90 -2.41 -11.12 -8.25
C GLY A 90 -3.17 -9.92 -8.72
N ASN A 91 -4.19 -10.15 -9.52
CA ASN A 91 -5.09 -9.12 -9.99
C ASN A 91 -6.41 -9.23 -9.23
N TYR A 92 -6.89 -8.10 -8.75
CA TYR A 92 -8.08 -8.06 -7.92
C TYR A 92 -9.09 -7.09 -8.53
N PRO A 93 -9.91 -7.57 -9.48
CA PRO A 93 -10.97 -6.72 -10.02
C PRO A 93 -12.08 -6.55 -8.98
N TYR A 94 -12.67 -5.38 -8.96
CA TYR A 94 -13.72 -5.08 -8.00
C TYR A 94 -14.77 -4.16 -8.64
N PHE A 95 -15.87 -3.99 -7.95
CA PHE A 95 -17.00 -3.21 -8.46
C PHE A 95 -17.79 -2.65 -7.31
N CYS A 96 -18.72 -1.76 -7.64
CA CYS A 96 -19.68 -1.24 -6.66
C CYS A 96 -20.98 -2.03 -6.81
N ALA A 97 -21.44 -2.66 -5.73
CA ALA A 97 -22.65 -3.47 -5.78
C ALA A 97 -23.92 -2.62 -6.05
N LEU A 98 -23.88 -1.35 -5.70
CA LEU A 98 -25.01 -0.45 -5.91
C LEU A 98 -25.02 0.12 -7.33
N HIS A 99 -23.88 0.13 -7.99
CA HIS A 99 -23.71 0.69 -9.33
C HIS A 99 -22.74 -0.21 -10.09
N PRO A 100 -23.20 -1.37 -10.58
CA PRO A 100 -22.28 -2.41 -11.05
C PRO A 100 -21.39 -2.04 -12.24
N HIS A 101 -21.69 -0.94 -12.94
CA HIS A 101 -20.81 -0.47 -14.00
C HIS A 101 -19.58 0.24 -13.48
N MET A 102 -19.58 0.63 -12.20
CA MET A 102 -18.38 1.16 -11.57
C MET A 102 -17.42 0.01 -11.26
N THR A 103 -16.30 0.00 -11.91
CA THR A 103 -15.32 -1.09 -11.74
C THR A 103 -13.92 -0.54 -11.59
N GLY A 104 -13.07 -1.32 -10.97
CA GLY A 104 -11.65 -1.01 -10.83
C GLY A 104 -10.86 -2.28 -10.67
N THR A 105 -9.54 -2.13 -10.61
CA THR A 105 -8.65 -3.27 -10.43
C THR A 105 -7.45 -2.86 -9.59
N ILE A 106 -7.11 -3.69 -8.62
CA ILE A 106 -5.86 -3.56 -7.90
C ILE A 106 -4.92 -4.66 -8.42
N VAL A 107 -3.75 -4.25 -8.91
CA VAL A 107 -2.72 -5.19 -9.32
C VAL A 107 -1.70 -5.26 -8.20
N VAL A 108 -1.49 -6.45 -7.67
CA VAL A 108 -0.57 -6.64 -6.55
C VAL A 108 0.64 -7.41 -7.06
N GLU A 109 1.80 -6.79 -6.98
CA GLU A 109 3.06 -7.40 -7.37
C GLU A 109 3.78 -7.95 -6.16
N ALA A 110 4.67 -8.89 -6.39
CA ALA A 110 5.48 -9.44 -5.31
C ALA A 110 6.29 -8.32 -4.67
N SER A 111 6.45 -8.41 -3.36
CA SER A 111 7.25 -7.45 -2.62
C SER A 111 8.71 -7.58 -3.03
N ALA A 112 9.36 -6.45 -3.24
CA ALA A 112 10.75 -6.44 -3.64
C ALA A 112 11.67 -6.88 -2.50
N GLY A 113 11.18 -6.87 -1.31
CA GLY A 113 12.01 -7.22 -0.20
C GLY A 113 12.45 -8.64 -0.17
N LYS A 114 12.33 -9.30 -0.78
CA LYS A 114 12.84 -10.51 -0.53
C LYS A 114 13.28 -11.13 -0.83
#